data_9b21020812cca645f11c508d15c13b33
#
_entry.id   9b21020812cca645f11c508d15c13b33
#
_cell.length_a   1.000
_cell.length_b   1.000
_cell.length_c   1.000
_cell.angle_alpha   90.00
_cell.angle_beta   90.00
_cell.angle_gamma   90.00
#
_symmetry.space_group_name_H-M   'P 1'
#
loop_
_entity.id
_entity.type
_entity.pdbx_description
1 polymer ?
#
loop_
_entity_poly.entity_id
_entity_poly.type
_entity_poly.pdbx_seq_one_letter_code
_entity_poly.pdbx_strand_id
1 'polypeptide(L)'
;MDLFIVIVLALLAVMGIVVGVSNDAVNFLNSAFGSKAANKYVILAIASIGVMIGVMTSSGMMDVARSGVFYPSMFSYQEIMILFLGMMLSNIILLDIYNSLGLPTSTTVSLVFGLLGSALALALYNIWSGDALMTDLGKYINSGNALAIVSGILLSVVLAFFTGHILMYISRVIFSFRYSKIFNRFGALWCGITLAGIIYFTVFKGLKSTNIIPDVLKDYVNDHTGMALLILWLASSLILFILQ
;
A
#
# COMPACT_ATOMS: atom_id res chain seq x y z
N MET A 1 -16.13 2.30 -29.23
CA MET A 1 -16.48 2.52 -27.83
C MET A 1 -15.30 2.20 -26.91
N ASP A 2 -14.60 1.12 -27.18
CA ASP A 2 -13.50 0.64 -26.32
C ASP A 2 -12.30 1.60 -26.24
N LEU A 3 -11.87 2.20 -27.36
CA LEU A 3 -10.79 3.19 -27.36
C LEU A 3 -11.13 4.44 -26.51
N PHE A 4 -12.38 4.89 -26.56
CA PHE A 4 -12.83 6.02 -25.74
C PHE A 4 -12.74 5.70 -24.25
N ILE A 5 -13.20 4.51 -23.84
CA ILE A 5 -13.14 4.08 -22.44
C ILE A 5 -11.67 3.94 -21.98
N VAL A 6 -10.79 3.41 -22.83
CA VAL A 6 -9.34 3.29 -22.53
C VAL A 6 -8.71 4.68 -22.31
N ILE A 7 -9.04 5.67 -23.16
CA ILE A 7 -8.54 7.03 -23.00
C ILE A 7 -9.05 7.64 -21.71
N VAL A 8 -10.34 7.47 -21.39
CA VAL A 8 -10.92 7.96 -20.13
C VAL A 8 -10.26 7.29 -18.92
N LEU A 9 -10.06 5.97 -18.95
CA LEU A 9 -9.36 5.25 -17.90
C LEU A 9 -7.92 5.75 -17.71
N ALA A 10 -7.21 6.04 -18.80
CA ALA A 10 -5.85 6.60 -18.72
C ALA A 10 -5.85 8.00 -18.06
N LEU A 11 -6.80 8.85 -18.42
CA LEU A 11 -6.96 10.17 -17.78
C LEU A 11 -7.32 10.05 -16.31
N LEU A 12 -8.26 9.16 -15.97
CA LEU A 12 -8.63 8.90 -14.57
C LEU A 12 -7.47 8.31 -13.78
N ALA A 13 -6.61 7.48 -14.40
CA ALA A 13 -5.42 6.97 -13.74
C ALA A 13 -4.46 8.10 -13.34
N VAL A 14 -4.22 9.07 -14.24
CA VAL A 14 -3.40 10.26 -13.93
C VAL A 14 -4.04 11.09 -12.82
N MET A 15 -5.34 11.37 -12.90
CA MET A 15 -6.07 12.09 -11.86
C MET A 15 -6.02 11.33 -10.52
N GLY A 16 -6.23 10.02 -10.53
CA GLY A 16 -6.17 9.16 -9.36
C GLY A 16 -4.80 9.18 -8.67
N ILE A 17 -3.70 9.23 -9.43
CA ILE A 17 -2.35 9.39 -8.89
C ILE A 17 -2.22 10.74 -8.21
N VAL A 18 -2.65 11.84 -8.85
CA VAL A 18 -2.54 13.20 -8.27
C VAL A 18 -3.31 13.29 -6.96
N VAL A 19 -4.56 12.83 -6.93
CA VAL A 19 -5.44 12.90 -5.75
C VAL A 19 -4.95 11.95 -4.67
N GLY A 20 -4.53 10.72 -5.04
CA GLY A 20 -4.01 9.72 -4.11
C GLY A 20 -2.70 10.14 -3.46
N VAL A 21 -1.73 10.61 -4.23
CA VAL A 21 -0.45 11.12 -3.69
C VAL A 21 -0.69 12.32 -2.76
N SER A 22 -1.65 13.21 -3.08
CA SER A 22 -1.99 14.34 -2.22
C SER A 22 -2.56 13.88 -0.87
N ASN A 23 -3.37 12.83 -0.84
CA ASN A 23 -3.89 12.22 0.38
C ASN A 23 -2.79 11.52 1.19
N ASP A 24 -2.00 10.68 0.53
CA ASP A 24 -0.94 9.90 1.17
C ASP A 24 0.20 10.78 1.69
N ALA A 25 0.51 11.90 1.03
CA ALA A 25 1.53 12.85 1.49
C ALA A 25 1.28 13.33 2.91
N VAL A 26 0.02 13.58 3.28
CA VAL A 26 -0.34 13.97 4.66
C VAL A 26 0.01 12.85 5.64
N ASN A 27 -0.22 11.58 5.30
CA ASN A 27 0.02 10.45 6.17
C ASN A 27 1.51 10.17 6.39
N PHE A 28 2.33 10.29 5.35
CA PHE A 28 3.74 9.88 5.38
C PHE A 28 4.72 11.03 5.65
N LEU A 29 4.40 12.26 5.23
CA LEU A 29 5.34 13.37 5.28
C LEU A 29 5.11 14.35 6.43
N ASN A 30 3.98 14.27 7.14
CA ASN A 30 3.65 15.18 8.24
C ASN A 30 4.73 15.26 9.31
N SER A 31 5.29 14.11 9.72
CA SER A 31 6.35 14.05 10.72
C SER A 31 7.64 14.71 10.25
N ALA A 32 8.01 14.52 8.98
CA ALA A 32 9.21 15.10 8.39
C ALA A 32 9.07 16.63 8.23
N PHE A 33 7.90 17.12 7.79
CA PHE A 33 7.60 18.54 7.72
C PHE A 33 7.49 19.19 9.09
N GLY A 34 6.78 18.56 10.02
CA GLY A 34 6.55 19.08 11.38
C GLY A 34 7.83 19.16 12.20
N SER A 35 8.72 18.17 12.07
CA SER A 35 10.02 18.17 12.75
C SER A 35 11.08 19.04 12.07
N LYS A 36 10.82 19.56 10.86
CA LYS A 36 11.77 20.30 10.03
C LYS A 36 13.08 19.51 9.82
N ALA A 37 12.98 18.18 9.66
CA ALA A 37 14.13 17.29 9.54
C ALA A 37 15.04 17.63 8.35
N ALA A 38 14.46 18.18 7.27
CA ALA A 38 15.18 18.66 6.10
C ALA A 38 14.39 19.80 5.42
N ASN A 39 15.00 20.42 4.38
CA ASN A 39 14.30 21.38 3.53
C ASN A 39 13.15 20.67 2.82
N LYS A 40 12.00 21.37 2.68
CA LYS A 40 10.79 20.84 2.03
C LYS A 40 11.04 20.22 0.65
N TYR A 41 11.92 20.81 -0.15
CA TYR A 41 12.24 20.30 -1.47
C TYR A 41 13.02 18.97 -1.42
N VAL A 42 13.87 18.80 -0.43
CA VAL A 42 14.60 17.54 -0.18
C VAL A 42 13.64 16.45 0.26
N ILE A 43 12.72 16.76 1.18
CA ILE A 43 11.68 15.81 1.64
C ILE A 43 10.82 15.36 0.45
N LEU A 44 10.36 16.30 -0.39
CA LEU A 44 9.55 15.98 -1.57
C LEU A 44 10.33 15.18 -2.61
N ALA A 45 11.59 15.51 -2.85
CA ALA A 45 12.44 14.77 -3.80
C ALA A 45 12.63 13.31 -3.36
N ILE A 46 12.95 13.09 -2.07
CA ILE A 46 13.10 11.74 -1.51
C ILE A 46 11.77 10.98 -1.60
N ALA A 47 10.65 11.61 -1.24
CA ALA A 47 9.33 11.01 -1.35
C ALA A 47 8.98 10.64 -2.80
N SER A 48 9.26 11.52 -3.76
CA SER A 48 9.00 11.26 -5.19
C SER A 48 9.81 10.06 -5.70
N ILE A 49 11.09 9.96 -5.34
CA ILE A 49 11.93 8.80 -5.69
C ILE A 49 11.36 7.54 -5.04
N GLY A 50 10.96 7.62 -3.78
CA GLY A 50 10.34 6.49 -3.08
C GLY A 50 9.05 6.00 -3.75
N VAL A 51 8.18 6.92 -4.17
CA VAL A 51 6.94 6.59 -4.91
C VAL A 51 7.27 5.94 -6.25
N MET A 52 8.25 6.46 -6.99
CA MET A 52 8.66 5.87 -8.28
C MET A 52 9.17 4.42 -8.09
N ILE A 53 10.03 4.18 -7.10
CA ILE A 53 10.51 2.84 -6.79
C ILE A 53 9.35 1.94 -6.36
N GLY A 54 8.44 2.45 -5.50
CA GLY A 54 7.26 1.73 -5.03
C GLY A 54 6.36 1.28 -6.18
N VAL A 55 6.07 2.15 -7.14
CA VAL A 55 5.27 1.82 -8.34
C VAL A 55 5.94 0.73 -9.17
N MET A 56 7.26 0.81 -9.38
CA MET A 56 7.99 -0.21 -10.13
C MET A 56 8.00 -1.59 -9.45
N THR A 57 7.77 -1.63 -8.14
CA THR A 57 7.82 -2.86 -7.32
C THR A 57 6.45 -3.34 -6.84
N SER A 58 5.35 -2.71 -7.28
CA SER A 58 3.98 -2.94 -6.76
C SER A 58 3.21 -4.09 -7.41
N SER A 59 3.87 -5.09 -7.96
CA SER A 59 3.23 -6.22 -8.67
C SER A 59 2.18 -6.96 -7.84
N GLY A 60 2.39 -7.15 -6.53
CA GLY A 60 1.44 -7.84 -5.67
C GLY A 60 0.07 -7.15 -5.56
N MET A 61 0.03 -5.82 -5.56
CA MET A 61 -1.23 -5.08 -5.58
C MET A 61 -1.96 -5.22 -6.92
N MET A 62 -1.21 -5.33 -8.01
CA MET A 62 -1.77 -5.58 -9.34
C MET A 62 -2.49 -6.92 -9.40
N ASP A 63 -1.97 -7.96 -8.77
CA ASP A 63 -2.62 -9.28 -8.72
C ASP A 63 -3.93 -9.23 -7.92
N VAL A 64 -3.99 -8.48 -6.83
CA VAL A 64 -5.24 -8.24 -6.09
C VAL A 64 -6.27 -7.54 -6.96
N ALA A 65 -5.87 -6.53 -7.72
CA ALA A 65 -6.77 -5.80 -8.61
C ALA A 65 -7.26 -6.66 -9.78
N ARG A 66 -6.43 -7.61 -10.29
CA ARG A 66 -6.78 -8.44 -11.45
C ARG A 66 -7.71 -9.61 -11.11
N SER A 67 -7.51 -10.28 -9.99
CA SER A 67 -8.19 -11.55 -9.68
C SER A 67 -8.43 -11.80 -8.19
N GLY A 68 -8.02 -10.88 -7.32
CA GLY A 68 -8.13 -11.07 -5.88
C GLY A 68 -9.55 -10.96 -5.34
N VAL A 69 -10.40 -10.15 -5.97
CA VAL A 69 -11.73 -9.78 -5.44
C VAL A 69 -12.86 -10.39 -6.27
N PHE A 70 -12.68 -10.54 -7.57
CA PHE A 70 -13.70 -11.09 -8.49
C PHE A 70 -13.06 -12.09 -9.45
N TYR A 71 -13.88 -12.85 -10.15
CA TYR A 71 -13.43 -13.78 -11.19
C TYR A 71 -13.53 -13.13 -12.56
N PRO A 72 -12.40 -12.72 -13.19
CA PRO A 72 -12.44 -12.03 -14.49
C PRO A 72 -13.05 -12.86 -15.62
N SER A 73 -12.95 -14.18 -15.54
CA SER A 73 -13.51 -15.11 -16.53
C SER A 73 -15.04 -15.07 -16.64
N MET A 74 -15.71 -14.53 -15.63
CA MET A 74 -17.18 -14.40 -15.60
C MET A 74 -17.68 -13.10 -16.23
N PHE A 75 -16.77 -12.19 -16.61
CA PHE A 75 -17.09 -10.91 -17.21
C PHE A 75 -16.50 -10.81 -18.61
N SER A 76 -17.21 -10.18 -19.52
CA SER A 76 -16.69 -9.82 -20.83
C SER A 76 -15.62 -8.73 -20.72
N TYR A 77 -14.79 -8.57 -21.72
CA TYR A 77 -13.77 -7.51 -21.76
C TYR A 77 -14.37 -6.11 -21.57
N GLN A 78 -15.52 -5.82 -22.16
CA GLN A 78 -16.20 -4.54 -22.04
C GLN A 78 -16.71 -4.32 -20.60
N GLU A 79 -17.28 -5.34 -19.99
CA GLU A 79 -17.73 -5.28 -18.59
C GLU A 79 -16.58 -5.02 -17.63
N ILE A 80 -15.42 -5.64 -17.85
CA ILE A 80 -14.22 -5.38 -17.04
C ILE A 80 -13.77 -3.92 -17.18
N MET A 81 -13.83 -3.36 -18.38
CA MET A 81 -13.50 -1.94 -18.59
C MET A 81 -14.48 -1.02 -17.85
N ILE A 82 -15.77 -1.32 -17.86
CA ILE A 82 -16.80 -0.57 -17.13
C ILE A 82 -16.60 -0.71 -15.63
N LEU A 83 -16.25 -1.91 -15.15
CA LEU A 83 -15.92 -2.18 -13.74
C LEU A 83 -14.75 -1.30 -13.27
N PHE A 84 -13.67 -1.26 -14.02
CA PHE A 84 -12.52 -0.39 -13.68
C PHE A 84 -12.86 1.09 -13.80
N LEU A 85 -13.71 1.49 -14.73
CA LEU A 85 -14.20 2.87 -14.85
C LEU A 85 -14.98 3.27 -13.59
N GLY A 86 -15.90 2.46 -13.14
CA GLY A 86 -16.68 2.68 -11.90
C GLY A 86 -15.79 2.74 -10.67
N MET A 87 -14.83 1.82 -10.56
CA MET A 87 -13.86 1.79 -9.48
C MET A 87 -13.01 3.06 -9.45
N MET A 88 -12.45 3.48 -10.58
CA MET A 88 -11.60 4.68 -10.64
C MET A 88 -12.37 5.96 -10.37
N LEU A 89 -13.57 6.11 -10.92
CA LEU A 89 -14.42 7.27 -10.64
C LEU A 89 -14.78 7.37 -9.16
N SER A 90 -15.24 6.26 -8.56
CA SER A 90 -15.59 6.24 -7.13
C SER A 90 -14.38 6.54 -6.24
N ASN A 91 -13.21 6.01 -6.58
CA ASN A 91 -11.97 6.26 -5.85
C ASN A 91 -11.56 7.73 -5.89
N ILE A 92 -11.57 8.35 -7.08
CA ILE A 92 -11.19 9.77 -7.24
C ILE A 92 -12.16 10.67 -6.47
N ILE A 93 -13.47 10.46 -6.62
CA ILE A 93 -14.48 11.26 -5.93
C ILE A 93 -14.34 11.13 -4.41
N LEU A 94 -14.18 9.90 -3.92
CA LEU A 94 -14.02 9.64 -2.49
C LEU A 94 -12.76 10.35 -1.94
N LEU A 95 -11.62 10.16 -2.59
CA LEU A 95 -10.35 10.77 -2.16
C LEU A 95 -10.39 12.29 -2.23
N ASP A 96 -11.03 12.88 -3.24
CA ASP A 96 -11.17 14.32 -3.38
C ASP A 96 -12.04 14.92 -2.27
N ILE A 97 -13.14 14.24 -1.90
CA ILE A 97 -13.98 14.61 -0.75
C ILE A 97 -13.14 14.58 0.54
N TYR A 98 -12.39 13.50 0.79
CA TYR A 98 -11.57 13.40 1.99
C TYR A 98 -10.46 14.45 2.02
N ASN A 99 -9.81 14.72 0.88
CA ASN A 99 -8.80 15.77 0.77
C ASN A 99 -9.39 17.17 1.05
N SER A 100 -10.58 17.44 0.52
CA SER A 100 -11.28 18.72 0.73
C SER A 100 -11.71 18.92 2.18
N LEU A 101 -12.04 17.84 2.89
CA LEU A 101 -12.36 17.88 4.32
C LEU A 101 -11.12 17.84 5.22
N GLY A 102 -9.91 17.68 4.64
CA GLY A 102 -8.67 17.54 5.40
C GLY A 102 -8.58 16.23 6.21
N LEU A 103 -9.29 15.19 5.77
CA LEU A 103 -9.33 13.89 6.43
C LEU A 103 -8.40 12.92 5.72
N PRO A 104 -7.35 12.41 6.38
CA PRO A 104 -6.51 11.38 5.80
C PRO A 104 -7.27 10.06 5.69
N THR A 105 -7.14 9.38 4.56
CA THR A 105 -7.74 8.06 4.35
C THR A 105 -6.73 7.11 3.72
N SER A 106 -7.10 5.84 3.59
CA SER A 106 -6.27 4.83 2.93
C SER A 106 -6.68 4.68 1.47
N THR A 107 -5.80 5.05 0.56
CA THR A 107 -5.99 4.86 -0.89
C THR A 107 -6.16 3.38 -1.25
N THR A 108 -5.43 2.48 -0.60
CA THR A 108 -5.55 1.03 -0.79
C THR A 108 -6.93 0.52 -0.40
N VAL A 109 -7.48 0.97 0.73
CA VAL A 109 -8.83 0.60 1.18
C VAL A 109 -9.86 1.09 0.19
N SER A 110 -9.76 2.35 -0.25
CA SER A 110 -10.65 2.94 -1.24
C SER A 110 -10.66 2.14 -2.55
N LEU A 111 -9.47 1.76 -3.06
CA LEU A 111 -9.35 0.95 -4.28
C LEU A 111 -9.99 -0.43 -4.13
N VAL A 112 -9.71 -1.13 -3.02
CA VAL A 112 -10.25 -2.49 -2.79
C VAL A 112 -11.77 -2.47 -2.66
N PHE A 113 -12.32 -1.55 -1.87
CA PHE A 113 -13.78 -1.44 -1.72
C PHE A 113 -14.45 -0.89 -2.99
N GLY A 114 -13.81 0.03 -3.72
CA GLY A 114 -14.28 0.47 -5.03
C GLY A 114 -14.34 -0.66 -6.04
N LEU A 115 -13.31 -1.52 -6.06
CA LEU A 115 -13.26 -2.70 -6.92
C LEU A 115 -14.35 -3.72 -6.55
N LEU A 116 -14.50 -4.01 -5.26
CA LEU A 116 -15.54 -4.92 -4.77
C LEU A 116 -16.94 -4.39 -5.07
N GLY A 117 -17.19 -3.09 -4.85
CA GLY A 117 -18.46 -2.45 -5.13
C GLY A 117 -18.82 -2.45 -6.62
N SER A 118 -17.86 -2.12 -7.48
CA SER A 118 -18.05 -2.14 -8.93
C SER A 118 -18.29 -3.55 -9.47
N ALA A 119 -17.54 -4.54 -8.97
CA ALA A 119 -17.72 -5.94 -9.34
C ALA A 119 -19.10 -6.47 -8.87
N LEU A 120 -19.51 -6.13 -7.65
CA LEU A 120 -20.80 -6.51 -7.10
C LEU A 120 -21.96 -5.89 -7.90
N ALA A 121 -21.87 -4.59 -8.21
CA ALA A 121 -22.90 -3.91 -8.98
C ALA A 121 -23.10 -4.52 -10.37
N LEU A 122 -21.98 -4.85 -11.04
CA LEU A 122 -22.00 -5.47 -12.36
C LEU A 122 -22.50 -6.91 -12.31
N ALA A 123 -22.10 -7.69 -11.32
CA ALA A 123 -22.58 -9.04 -11.08
C ALA A 123 -24.12 -9.04 -10.84
N LEU A 124 -24.62 -8.12 -10.02
CA LEU A 124 -26.04 -7.97 -9.78
C LEU A 124 -26.82 -7.56 -11.05
N TYR A 125 -26.24 -6.66 -11.85
CA TYR A 125 -26.82 -6.28 -13.13
C TYR A 125 -26.92 -7.48 -14.08
N ASN A 126 -25.87 -8.30 -14.18
CA ASN A 126 -25.87 -9.49 -15.03
C ASN A 126 -26.84 -10.57 -14.55
N ILE A 127 -26.99 -10.73 -13.23
CA ILE A 127 -27.96 -11.65 -12.65
C ILE A 127 -29.39 -11.16 -12.91
N TRP A 128 -29.66 -9.86 -12.78
CA TRP A 128 -30.99 -9.31 -12.97
C TRP A 128 -31.42 -9.22 -14.43
N SER A 129 -30.49 -8.94 -15.35
CA SER A 129 -30.77 -8.89 -16.79
C SER A 129 -30.77 -10.27 -17.47
N GLY A 130 -30.31 -11.33 -16.79
CA GLY A 130 -30.32 -12.71 -17.24
C GLY A 130 -31.27 -13.59 -16.41
N ASP A 131 -31.44 -14.85 -16.82
CA ASP A 131 -32.23 -15.85 -16.05
C ASP A 131 -31.44 -16.49 -14.90
N ALA A 132 -30.40 -15.81 -14.37
CA ALA A 132 -29.55 -16.32 -13.31
C ALA A 132 -30.17 -16.05 -11.92
N LEU A 133 -29.90 -16.97 -10.98
CA LEU A 133 -30.38 -16.85 -9.59
C LEU A 133 -29.40 -16.02 -8.75
N MET A 134 -29.91 -15.37 -7.69
CA MET A 134 -29.07 -14.66 -6.69
C MET A 134 -28.01 -15.56 -6.05
N THR A 135 -28.21 -16.86 -6.01
CA THR A 135 -27.22 -17.87 -5.56
C THR A 135 -25.97 -17.92 -6.45
N ASP A 136 -26.04 -17.41 -7.67
CA ASP A 136 -24.91 -17.40 -8.62
C ASP A 136 -23.91 -16.26 -8.37
N LEU A 137 -24.17 -15.36 -7.43
CA LEU A 137 -23.27 -14.27 -7.05
C LEU A 137 -21.86 -14.77 -6.70
N GLY A 138 -21.75 -15.94 -6.07
CA GLY A 138 -20.47 -16.57 -5.73
C GLY A 138 -19.64 -17.01 -6.94
N LYS A 139 -20.22 -17.07 -8.14
CA LYS A 139 -19.48 -17.33 -9.40
C LYS A 139 -18.78 -16.08 -9.91
N TYR A 140 -19.26 -14.91 -9.59
CA TYR A 140 -18.70 -13.61 -10.01
C TYR A 140 -17.69 -13.06 -9.00
N ILE A 141 -18.00 -13.17 -7.70
CA ILE A 141 -17.22 -12.60 -6.61
C ILE A 141 -16.42 -13.68 -5.90
N ASN A 142 -15.12 -13.47 -5.76
CA ASN A 142 -14.26 -14.31 -4.94
C ASN A 142 -14.46 -13.97 -3.46
N SER A 143 -15.57 -14.43 -2.89
CA SER A 143 -16.01 -14.05 -1.54
C SER A 143 -14.99 -14.48 -0.46
N GLY A 144 -14.32 -15.61 -0.64
CA GLY A 144 -13.30 -16.08 0.30
C GLY A 144 -12.09 -15.13 0.38
N ASN A 145 -11.53 -14.78 -0.78
CA ASN A 145 -10.42 -13.81 -0.83
C ASN A 145 -10.86 -12.40 -0.48
N ALA A 146 -12.03 -11.96 -0.93
CA ALA A 146 -12.56 -10.65 -0.58
C ALA A 146 -12.72 -10.51 0.95
N LEU A 147 -13.27 -11.51 1.61
CA LEU A 147 -13.40 -11.54 3.07
C LEU A 147 -12.03 -11.55 3.76
N ALA A 148 -11.07 -12.32 3.25
CA ALA A 148 -9.72 -12.36 3.79
C ALA A 148 -9.02 -11.00 3.66
N ILE A 149 -9.19 -10.30 2.53
CA ILE A 149 -8.63 -8.96 2.31
C ILE A 149 -9.27 -7.95 3.27
N VAL A 150 -10.61 -7.91 3.34
CA VAL A 150 -11.35 -7.00 4.22
C VAL A 150 -11.01 -7.24 5.70
N SER A 151 -11.01 -8.50 6.13
CA SER A 151 -10.63 -8.85 7.51
C SER A 151 -9.16 -8.50 7.81
N GLY A 152 -8.26 -8.71 6.87
CA GLY A 152 -6.86 -8.30 6.96
C GLY A 152 -6.69 -6.80 7.12
N ILE A 153 -7.44 -6.00 6.35
CA ILE A 153 -7.47 -4.54 6.48
C ILE A 153 -7.92 -4.13 7.89
N LEU A 154 -9.04 -4.65 8.36
CA LEU A 154 -9.57 -4.30 9.69
C LEU A 154 -8.61 -4.73 10.81
N LEU A 155 -8.05 -5.93 10.71
CA LEU A 155 -7.07 -6.44 11.67
C LEU A 155 -5.79 -5.60 11.68
N SER A 156 -5.34 -5.12 10.51
CA SER A 156 -4.14 -4.28 10.40
C SER A 156 -4.27 -2.97 11.17
N VAL A 157 -5.46 -2.36 11.19
CA VAL A 157 -5.73 -1.14 11.97
C VAL A 157 -5.55 -1.39 13.46
N VAL A 158 -6.11 -2.49 13.97
CA VAL A 158 -5.99 -2.88 15.39
C VAL A 158 -4.52 -3.13 15.75
N LEU A 159 -3.82 -3.92 14.92
CA LEU A 159 -2.40 -4.22 15.13
C LEU A 159 -1.54 -2.96 15.08
N ALA A 160 -1.78 -2.06 14.11
CA ALA A 160 -1.05 -0.81 13.99
C ALA A 160 -1.25 0.11 15.21
N PHE A 161 -2.47 0.17 15.76
CA PHE A 161 -2.75 0.94 16.97
C PHE A 161 -1.95 0.42 18.17
N PHE A 162 -1.99 -0.87 18.45
CA PHE A 162 -1.28 -1.44 19.60
C PHE A 162 0.25 -1.39 19.43
N THR A 163 0.77 -1.79 18.26
CA THR A 163 2.21 -1.74 18.00
C THR A 163 2.74 -0.32 17.99
N GLY A 164 2.01 0.63 17.39
CA GLY A 164 2.38 2.04 17.40
C GLY A 164 2.44 2.61 18.82
N HIS A 165 1.45 2.27 19.66
CA HIS A 165 1.43 2.68 21.08
C HIS A 165 2.64 2.12 21.85
N ILE A 166 2.92 0.82 21.70
CA ILE A 166 4.06 0.16 22.37
C ILE A 166 5.38 0.77 21.90
N LEU A 167 5.58 0.94 20.58
CA LEU A 167 6.81 1.52 20.04
C LEU A 167 7.01 2.96 20.50
N MET A 168 5.93 3.77 20.53
CA MET A 168 6.01 5.14 21.04
C MET A 168 6.34 5.19 22.52
N TYR A 169 5.75 4.29 23.33
CA TYR A 169 6.07 4.19 24.74
C TYR A 169 7.54 3.83 24.95
N ILE A 170 8.04 2.80 24.27
CA ILE A 170 9.45 2.38 24.33
C ILE A 170 10.38 3.53 23.90
N SER A 171 10.06 4.20 22.78
CA SER A 171 10.85 5.33 22.30
C SER A 171 10.92 6.47 23.33
N ARG A 172 9.80 6.79 23.99
CA ARG A 172 9.76 7.80 25.05
C ARG A 172 10.59 7.42 26.28
N VAL A 173 10.57 6.15 26.67
CA VAL A 173 11.37 5.65 27.78
C VAL A 173 12.86 5.70 27.47
N ILE A 174 13.25 5.26 26.26
CA ILE A 174 14.67 5.23 25.84
C ILE A 174 15.20 6.66 25.63
N PHE A 175 14.47 7.51 24.88
CA PHE A 175 14.90 8.85 24.48
C PHE A 175 14.26 9.94 25.35
N SER A 176 14.32 9.78 26.70
CA SER A 176 13.77 10.71 27.65
C SER A 176 14.64 11.98 27.81
N PHE A 177 14.74 12.57 29.00
CA PHE A 177 15.29 13.88 29.31
C PHE A 177 16.66 14.25 28.71
N ARG A 178 17.52 13.28 28.39
CA ARG A 178 18.84 13.51 27.73
C ARG A 178 18.90 12.93 26.34
N TYR A 179 17.83 13.15 25.55
CA TYR A 179 17.67 12.53 24.23
C TYR A 179 18.90 12.68 23.35
N SER A 180 19.56 13.83 23.31
CA SER A 180 20.72 14.09 22.45
C SER A 180 21.89 13.12 22.71
N LYS A 181 22.26 12.89 23.97
CA LYS A 181 23.33 11.95 24.31
C LYS A 181 22.95 10.50 24.02
N ILE A 182 21.70 10.13 24.29
CA ILE A 182 21.19 8.78 24.10
C ILE A 182 21.03 8.53 22.60
N PHE A 183 20.53 9.50 21.86
CA PHE A 183 20.37 9.41 20.42
C PHE A 183 21.73 9.26 19.72
N ASN A 184 22.74 10.04 20.08
CA ASN A 184 24.09 9.91 19.54
C ASN A 184 24.73 8.53 19.84
N ARG A 185 24.26 7.80 20.85
CA ARG A 185 24.79 6.49 21.21
C ARG A 185 23.98 5.32 20.67
N PHE A 186 22.66 5.42 20.70
CA PHE A 186 21.73 4.34 20.38
C PHE A 186 20.80 4.67 19.20
N GLY A 187 20.84 5.90 18.69
CA GLY A 187 19.97 6.34 17.58
C GLY A 187 20.18 5.52 16.32
N ALA A 188 21.43 5.24 15.97
CA ALA A 188 21.74 4.41 14.80
C ALA A 188 21.16 2.99 14.91
N LEU A 189 21.22 2.37 16.09
CA LEU A 189 20.62 1.06 16.33
C LEU A 189 19.09 1.09 16.25
N TRP A 190 18.48 2.12 16.82
CA TRP A 190 17.03 2.29 16.81
C TRP A 190 16.49 2.57 15.41
N CYS A 191 17.08 3.52 14.70
CA CYS A 191 16.72 3.83 13.33
C CYS A 191 17.05 2.68 12.36
N GLY A 192 18.11 1.91 12.66
CA GLY A 192 18.49 0.73 11.90
C GLY A 192 17.42 -0.34 11.85
N ILE A 193 16.64 -0.54 12.94
CA ILE A 193 15.50 -1.46 12.96
C ILE A 193 14.46 -1.06 11.92
N THR A 194 14.11 0.22 11.88
CA THR A 194 13.11 0.75 10.93
C THR A 194 13.60 0.61 9.50
N LEU A 195 14.85 0.98 9.24
CA LEU A 195 15.44 0.90 7.91
C LEU A 195 15.55 -0.56 7.43
N ALA A 196 15.96 -1.47 8.30
CA ALA A 196 16.00 -2.90 8.00
C ALA A 196 14.61 -3.46 7.63
N GLY A 197 13.57 -3.06 8.39
CA GLY A 197 12.19 -3.44 8.09
C GLY A 197 11.74 -2.90 6.73
N ILE A 198 11.99 -1.63 6.43
CA ILE A 198 11.64 -1.03 5.13
C ILE A 198 12.36 -1.76 3.99
N ILE A 199 13.67 -1.99 4.10
CA ILE A 199 14.45 -2.69 3.08
C ILE A 199 13.92 -4.11 2.88
N TYR A 200 13.67 -4.85 3.97
CA TYR A 200 13.15 -6.21 3.90
C TYR A 200 11.80 -6.27 3.18
N PHE A 201 10.85 -5.43 3.56
CA PHE A 201 9.52 -5.42 2.95
C PHE A 201 9.57 -4.95 1.49
N THR A 202 10.35 -3.92 1.17
CA THR A 202 10.45 -3.40 -0.20
C THR A 202 11.15 -4.38 -1.12
N VAL A 203 12.30 -4.92 -0.69
CA VAL A 203 13.14 -5.77 -1.55
C VAL A 203 12.60 -7.20 -1.60
N PHE A 204 12.42 -7.85 -0.45
CA PHE A 204 12.12 -9.29 -0.42
C PHE A 204 10.62 -9.62 -0.51
N LYS A 205 9.76 -8.73 -0.07
CA LYS A 205 8.30 -8.93 -0.19
C LYS A 205 7.71 -8.19 -1.38
N GLY A 206 8.13 -6.95 -1.66
CA GLY A 206 7.64 -6.17 -2.79
C GLY A 206 8.12 -6.70 -4.14
N LEU A 207 9.41 -7.07 -4.25
CA LEU A 207 10.01 -7.61 -5.48
C LEU A 207 9.83 -9.12 -5.67
N LYS A 208 9.06 -9.79 -4.82
CA LYS A 208 8.90 -11.26 -4.86
C LYS A 208 8.46 -11.77 -6.23
N SER A 209 7.58 -11.06 -6.91
CA SER A 209 7.04 -11.41 -8.23
C SER A 209 7.87 -10.90 -9.41
N THR A 210 8.95 -10.18 -9.16
CA THR A 210 9.86 -9.69 -10.21
C THR A 210 11.06 -10.60 -10.34
N ASN A 211 11.63 -10.69 -11.56
CA ASN A 211 12.87 -11.44 -11.83
C ASN A 211 14.15 -10.66 -11.47
N ILE A 212 14.02 -9.54 -10.74
CA ILE A 212 15.18 -8.70 -10.37
C ILE A 212 16.05 -9.41 -9.32
N ILE A 213 15.43 -10.16 -8.42
CA ILE A 213 16.14 -10.89 -7.37
C ILE A 213 16.19 -12.38 -7.78
N PRO A 214 17.35 -13.02 -7.77
CA PRO A 214 17.49 -14.46 -8.03
C PRO A 214 16.62 -15.28 -7.06
N ASP A 215 15.93 -16.29 -7.59
CA ASP A 215 15.00 -17.12 -6.78
C ASP A 215 15.72 -17.81 -5.63
N VAL A 216 16.98 -18.26 -5.84
CA VAL A 216 17.82 -18.81 -4.78
C VAL A 216 17.97 -17.89 -3.57
N LEU A 217 18.11 -16.58 -3.81
CA LEU A 217 18.21 -15.59 -2.73
C LEU A 217 16.86 -15.36 -2.05
N LYS A 218 15.76 -15.37 -2.82
CA LYS A 218 14.41 -15.25 -2.26
C LYS A 218 14.09 -16.42 -1.34
N ASP A 219 14.39 -17.63 -1.78
CA ASP A 219 14.13 -18.86 -1.01
C ASP A 219 15.00 -18.88 0.26
N TYR A 220 16.29 -18.57 0.14
CA TYR A 220 17.19 -18.49 1.29
C TYR A 220 16.70 -17.47 2.34
N VAL A 221 16.27 -16.27 1.92
CA VAL A 221 15.75 -15.25 2.83
C VAL A 221 14.41 -15.65 3.44
N ASN A 222 13.54 -16.35 2.71
CA ASN A 222 12.28 -16.85 3.25
C ASN A 222 12.52 -17.92 4.32
N ASP A 223 13.47 -18.83 4.08
CA ASP A 223 13.82 -19.90 5.03
C ASP A 223 14.55 -19.35 6.26
N HIS A 224 15.34 -18.30 6.11
CA HIS A 224 16.15 -17.68 7.16
C HIS A 224 15.75 -16.22 7.44
N THR A 225 14.47 -15.93 7.47
CA THR A 225 13.94 -14.57 7.64
C THR A 225 14.52 -13.83 8.86
N GLY A 226 14.66 -14.51 9.99
CA GLY A 226 15.22 -13.90 11.21
C GLY A 226 16.68 -13.48 11.04
N MET A 227 17.51 -14.33 10.40
CA MET A 227 18.90 -14.02 10.12
C MET A 227 19.04 -12.89 9.10
N ALA A 228 18.21 -12.88 8.05
CA ALA A 228 18.18 -11.82 7.06
C ALA A 228 17.84 -10.45 7.68
N LEU A 229 16.82 -10.39 8.53
CA LEU A 229 16.45 -9.19 9.27
C LEU A 229 17.58 -8.72 10.21
N LEU A 230 18.26 -9.63 10.89
CA LEU A 230 19.37 -9.31 11.77
C LEU A 230 20.56 -8.72 11.00
N ILE A 231 20.91 -9.31 9.85
CA ILE A 231 21.98 -8.82 8.97
C ILE A 231 21.62 -7.42 8.44
N LEU A 232 20.38 -7.24 7.96
CA LEU A 232 19.89 -5.95 7.47
C LEU A 232 19.91 -4.89 8.57
N TRP A 233 19.53 -5.25 9.79
CA TRP A 233 19.57 -4.35 10.93
C TRP A 233 20.98 -3.94 11.29
N LEU A 234 21.92 -4.86 11.39
CA LEU A 234 23.33 -4.56 11.68
C LEU A 234 23.98 -3.71 10.59
N ALA A 235 23.74 -4.06 9.32
CA ALA A 235 24.25 -3.29 8.19
C ALA A 235 23.66 -1.86 8.16
N SER A 236 22.36 -1.71 8.32
CA SER A 236 21.68 -0.41 8.37
C SER A 236 22.16 0.42 9.56
N SER A 237 22.32 -0.20 10.73
CA SER A 237 22.82 0.47 11.93
C SER A 237 24.26 0.94 11.77
N LEU A 238 25.11 0.14 11.12
CA LEU A 238 26.50 0.51 10.83
C LEU A 238 26.55 1.71 9.87
N ILE A 239 25.77 1.69 8.80
CA ILE A 239 25.68 2.80 7.85
C ILE A 239 25.25 4.09 8.56
N LEU A 240 24.18 4.01 9.36
CA LEU A 240 23.67 5.16 10.10
C LEU A 240 24.68 5.65 11.16
N PHE A 241 25.41 4.76 11.80
CA PHE A 241 26.46 5.13 12.76
C PHE A 241 27.64 5.87 12.10
N ILE A 242 28.01 5.48 10.87
CA ILE A 242 29.05 6.18 10.09
C ILE A 242 28.59 7.57 9.63
N LEU A 243 27.28 7.73 9.35
CA LEU A 243 26.69 8.99 8.89
C LEU A 243 26.35 9.95 10.04
N GLN A 244 26.34 9.48 11.28
CA GLN A 244 26.03 10.26 12.50
C GLN A 244 27.21 11.06 13.02
#